data_ceb3d28e0c7b007a9c90b0795dc60f9e
#
_entry.id   ceb3d28e0c7b007a9c90b0795dc60f9e
#
_cell.length_a   1.000
_cell.length_b   1.000
_cell.length_c   1.000
_cell.angle_alpha   90.00
_cell.angle_beta   90.00
_cell.angle_gamma   90.00
#
_symmetry.space_group_name_H-M   'P 1'
#
loop_
_entity.id
_entity.type
_entity.pdbx_description
1 polymer ?
#
loop_
_entity_poly.entity_id
_entity_poly.type
_entity_poly.pdbx_seq_one_letter_code
_entity_poly.pdbx_strand_id
1 'polypeptide(L)'
;MKKFFKIKSLAKINISLNVIKKLKSQFHKIESLITFVKLHDVIYIRNIKSKKHKIFFKGKFSKGIKSKNTISNLLQIIDKKKLSNEKKFEINIIKNIPQKSGMGGGSMNAASILNFLIKKKIVK
;
A
#
# COMPACT_ATOMS: atom_id res chain seq x y z
N MET A 1 4.53 -4.18 -19.77
CA MET A 1 5.57 -4.21 -18.72
C MET A 1 5.85 -5.65 -18.32
N LYS A 2 6.97 -6.18 -18.72
CA LYS A 2 7.37 -7.52 -18.29
C LYS A 2 8.14 -7.50 -16.96
N LYS A 3 8.77 -6.39 -16.63
CA LYS A 3 9.51 -6.21 -15.37
C LYS A 3 8.63 -5.62 -14.30
N PHE A 4 8.87 -6.03 -13.06
CA PHE A 4 8.21 -5.44 -11.91
C PHE A 4 8.77 -4.04 -11.62
N PHE A 5 7.88 -3.13 -11.27
CA PHE A 5 8.24 -1.86 -10.65
C PHE A 5 8.09 -2.00 -9.14
N LYS A 6 9.02 -1.44 -8.41
CA LYS A 6 9.03 -1.47 -6.95
C LYS A 6 8.47 -0.17 -6.39
N ILE A 7 7.53 -0.29 -5.48
CA ILE A 7 6.90 0.85 -4.81
C ILE A 7 7.06 0.69 -3.32
N LYS A 8 7.48 1.75 -2.62
CA LYS A 8 7.45 1.81 -1.16
C LYS A 8 6.12 2.39 -0.73
N SER A 9 5.40 1.66 0.12
CA SER A 9 4.13 2.10 0.67
C SER A 9 4.32 2.40 2.16
N LEU A 10 4.48 3.68 2.48
CA LEU A 10 4.84 4.12 3.83
C LEU A 10 3.69 3.98 4.80
N ALA A 11 4.02 3.72 6.07
CA ALA A 11 3.05 3.74 7.14
C ALA A 11 2.52 5.16 7.33
N LYS A 12 1.22 5.27 7.60
CA LYS A 12 0.58 6.54 7.91
C LYS A 12 0.54 6.73 9.42
N ILE A 13 1.13 7.81 9.90
CA ILE A 13 1.17 8.12 11.32
C ILE A 13 0.52 9.48 11.55
N ASN A 14 -0.38 9.53 12.52
CA ASN A 14 -1.01 10.78 12.93
C ASN A 14 -0.14 11.46 13.99
N ILE A 15 0.89 12.14 13.53
CA ILE A 15 1.90 12.73 14.40
C ILE A 15 1.36 13.86 15.28
N SER A 16 0.47 14.68 14.74
CA SER A 16 0.01 15.89 15.41
C SER A 16 -0.65 15.66 16.76
N LEU A 17 -1.46 14.62 16.87
CA LEU A 17 -2.16 14.31 18.12
C LEU A 17 -1.21 13.83 19.21
N ASN A 18 -0.19 13.07 18.84
CA ASN A 18 0.74 12.49 19.79
C ASN A 18 1.72 13.52 20.34
N VAL A 19 2.15 14.46 19.53
CA VAL A 19 3.08 15.51 19.94
C VAL A 19 2.43 16.46 20.96
N ILE A 20 1.17 16.85 20.74
CA ILE A 20 0.48 17.79 21.63
C ILE A 20 0.23 17.19 23.00
N LYS A 21 -0.10 15.92 23.09
CA LYS A 21 -0.50 15.30 24.36
C LYS A 21 0.64 14.89 25.27
N LYS A 22 1.88 14.90 24.82
CA LYS A 22 2.96 14.21 25.53
C LYS A 22 4.27 14.96 25.57
N LEU A 23 4.20 16.20 25.97
CA LEU A 23 5.40 17.03 26.07
C LEU A 23 6.39 16.64 27.18
N LYS A 24 6.00 15.76 28.11
CA LYS A 24 6.82 15.47 29.29
C LYS A 24 7.71 14.22 29.20
N SER A 25 7.49 13.33 28.25
CA SER A 25 8.31 12.12 28.11
C SER A 25 8.75 11.93 26.67
N GLN A 26 9.62 12.77 26.27
CA GLN A 26 9.73 13.16 24.88
C GLN A 26 10.62 12.27 24.05
N PHE A 27 11.79 11.88 24.57
CA PHE A 27 12.80 11.26 23.72
C PHE A 27 12.40 9.89 23.21
N HIS A 28 11.88 9.03 24.08
CA HIS A 28 11.46 7.69 23.65
C HIS A 28 10.34 7.71 22.64
N LYS A 29 9.42 8.67 22.77
CA LYS A 29 8.29 8.78 21.84
C LYS A 29 8.70 9.35 20.51
N ILE A 30 9.63 10.29 20.50
CA ILE A 30 10.17 10.84 19.26
C ILE A 30 10.92 9.76 18.48
N GLU A 31 11.74 8.96 19.17
CA GLU A 31 12.44 7.84 18.56
C GLU A 31 11.47 6.82 17.97
N SER A 32 10.40 6.48 18.70
CA SER A 32 9.38 5.57 18.23
C SER A 32 8.68 6.10 16.98
N LEU A 33 8.36 7.39 16.95
CA LEU A 33 7.76 8.03 15.80
C LEU A 33 8.66 7.96 14.56
N ILE A 34 9.96 8.23 14.75
CA ILE A 34 10.93 8.15 13.66
C ILE A 34 11.03 6.72 13.12
N THR A 35 11.02 5.72 14.01
CA THR A 35 11.04 4.32 13.61
C THR A 35 9.81 3.96 12.78
N PHE A 36 8.63 4.40 13.21
CA PHE A 36 7.39 4.13 12.47
C PHE A 36 7.37 4.81 11.10
N VAL A 37 7.91 6.01 10.99
CA VAL A 37 7.98 6.71 9.70
C VAL A 37 8.81 5.93 8.67
N LYS A 38 9.81 5.19 9.12
CA LYS A 38 10.62 4.34 8.23
C LYS A 38 9.92 3.03 7.86
N LEU A 39 8.89 2.65 8.59
CA LEU A 39 8.17 1.39 8.33
C LEU A 39 7.39 1.52 7.03
N HIS A 40 7.53 0.54 6.16
CA HIS A 40 6.83 0.55 4.89
C HIS A 40 6.58 -0.87 4.36
N ASP A 41 5.51 -1.02 3.62
CA ASP A 41 5.29 -2.21 2.80
C ASP A 41 6.02 -2.02 1.47
N VAL A 42 6.35 -3.13 0.82
CA VAL A 42 6.98 -3.09 -0.49
C VAL A 42 6.02 -3.71 -1.49
N ILE A 43 5.79 -3.01 -2.58
CA ILE A 43 4.86 -3.45 -3.62
C ILE A 43 5.63 -3.62 -4.92
N TYR A 44 5.48 -4.78 -5.54
CA TYR A 44 5.98 -5.04 -6.88
C TYR A 44 4.80 -5.17 -7.82
N ILE A 45 4.77 -4.38 -8.87
CA ILE A 45 3.67 -4.35 -9.83
C ILE A 45 4.20 -4.49 -11.25
N ARG A 46 3.51 -5.27 -12.06
CA ARG A 46 3.76 -5.35 -13.50
C ARG A 46 2.47 -5.58 -14.26
N ASN A 47 2.46 -5.18 -15.53
CA ASN A 47 1.37 -5.46 -16.44
C ASN A 47 1.49 -6.90 -16.96
N ILE A 48 0.39 -7.61 -17.01
CA ILE A 48 0.35 -9.00 -17.51
C ILE A 48 -0.74 -9.17 -18.55
N LYS A 49 -0.56 -10.16 -19.40
CA LYS A 49 -1.62 -10.61 -20.32
C LYS A 49 -2.43 -11.68 -19.61
N SER A 50 -3.59 -11.30 -19.09
CA SER A 50 -4.44 -12.19 -18.33
C SER A 50 -5.86 -11.65 -18.35
N LYS A 51 -6.83 -12.52 -18.09
CA LYS A 51 -8.22 -12.10 -17.95
C LYS A 51 -8.50 -11.47 -16.59
N LYS A 52 -7.64 -11.71 -15.60
CA LYS A 52 -7.83 -11.26 -14.24
C LYS A 52 -6.53 -10.68 -13.69
N HIS A 53 -6.67 -9.76 -12.75
CA HIS A 53 -5.53 -9.33 -11.93
C HIS A 53 -5.07 -10.46 -11.01
N LYS A 54 -3.79 -10.45 -10.68
CA LYS A 54 -3.19 -11.39 -9.73
C LYS A 54 -2.60 -10.60 -8.57
N ILE A 55 -3.04 -10.89 -7.35
CA ILE A 55 -2.59 -10.18 -6.15
C ILE A 55 -2.08 -11.21 -5.15
N PHE A 56 -0.84 -11.03 -4.70
CA PHE A 56 -0.19 -11.89 -3.73
C PHE A 56 0.32 -11.08 -2.56
N PHE A 57 0.10 -11.59 -1.36
CA PHE A 57 0.59 -10.98 -0.12
C PHE A 57 1.63 -11.88 0.52
N LYS A 58 2.75 -11.30 0.92
CA LYS A 58 3.86 -12.00 1.60
C LYS A 58 4.31 -11.16 2.79
N GLY A 59 5.18 -11.74 3.62
CA GLY A 59 5.78 -11.04 4.76
C GLY A 59 5.11 -11.35 6.06
N LYS A 60 5.64 -10.76 7.14
CA LYS A 60 5.23 -11.04 8.52
C LYS A 60 3.75 -10.84 8.78
N PHE A 61 3.14 -9.86 8.14
CA PHE A 61 1.77 -9.46 8.42
C PHE A 61 0.81 -9.75 7.27
N SER A 62 1.15 -10.72 6.42
CA SER A 62 0.32 -11.08 5.27
C SER A 62 -0.81 -12.04 5.64
N LYS A 63 -0.72 -12.69 6.79
CA LYS A 63 -1.67 -13.73 7.20
C LYS A 63 -3.05 -13.15 7.45
N GLY A 64 -4.09 -13.82 6.98
CA GLY A 64 -5.47 -13.41 7.22
C GLY A 64 -6.01 -12.32 6.31
N ILE A 65 -5.26 -11.88 5.31
CA ILE A 65 -5.78 -10.90 4.35
C ILE A 65 -6.76 -11.62 3.41
N LYS A 66 -7.98 -11.10 3.37
CA LYS A 66 -9.04 -11.68 2.56
C LYS A 66 -8.85 -11.36 1.08
N SER A 67 -9.45 -12.18 0.19
CA SER A 67 -9.42 -11.94 -1.24
C SER A 67 -10.07 -10.60 -1.60
N LYS A 68 -11.10 -10.20 -0.85
CA LYS A 68 -11.70 -8.87 -1.01
C LYS A 68 -11.03 -7.91 -0.03
N ASN A 69 -10.18 -7.05 -0.54
CA ASN A 69 -9.37 -6.11 0.25
C ASN A 69 -9.26 -4.76 -0.46
N THR A 70 -8.54 -3.80 0.12
CA THR A 70 -8.44 -2.45 -0.45
C THR A 70 -7.86 -2.45 -1.86
N ILE A 71 -6.89 -3.32 -2.14
CA ILE A 71 -6.25 -3.40 -3.45
C ILE A 71 -7.20 -4.01 -4.48
N SER A 72 -7.83 -5.14 -4.14
CA SER A 72 -8.80 -5.76 -5.04
C SER A 72 -9.97 -4.82 -5.34
N ASN A 73 -10.42 -4.05 -4.34
CA ASN A 73 -11.46 -3.06 -4.52
C ASN A 73 -11.03 -1.94 -5.46
N LEU A 74 -9.80 -1.45 -5.31
CA LEU A 74 -9.24 -0.44 -6.20
C LEU A 74 -9.21 -0.92 -7.64
N LEU A 75 -8.69 -2.13 -7.88
CA LEU A 75 -8.59 -2.68 -9.22
C LEU A 75 -9.97 -2.93 -9.82
N GLN A 76 -10.94 -3.32 -9.02
CA GLN A 76 -12.31 -3.48 -9.46
C GLN A 76 -12.90 -2.14 -9.94
N ILE A 77 -12.66 -1.06 -9.23
CA ILE A 77 -13.10 0.28 -9.63
C ILE A 77 -12.43 0.71 -10.93
N ILE A 78 -11.13 0.48 -11.04
CA ILE A 78 -10.38 0.81 -12.26
C ILE A 78 -10.96 0.06 -13.48
N ASP A 79 -11.24 -1.22 -13.33
CA ASP A 79 -11.81 -2.04 -14.38
C ASP A 79 -13.22 -1.58 -14.75
N LYS A 80 -14.05 -1.36 -13.74
CA LYS A 80 -15.45 -0.97 -13.94
C LYS A 80 -15.57 0.36 -14.67
N LYS A 81 -14.69 1.29 -14.35
CA LYS A 81 -14.67 2.62 -14.98
C LYS A 81 -13.78 2.68 -16.21
N LYS A 82 -13.18 1.58 -16.60
CA LYS A 82 -12.31 1.46 -17.78
C LYS A 82 -11.16 2.47 -17.80
N LEU A 83 -10.56 2.70 -16.63
CA LEU A 83 -9.54 3.72 -16.46
C LEU A 83 -8.15 3.30 -16.95
N SER A 84 -7.91 2.01 -17.15
CA SER A 84 -6.61 1.48 -17.57
C SER A 84 -6.64 0.78 -18.93
N ASN A 85 -7.65 1.02 -19.77
CA ASN A 85 -7.83 0.33 -21.05
C ASN A 85 -7.77 -1.19 -20.91
N GLU A 86 -8.45 -1.71 -19.88
CA GLU A 86 -8.57 -3.14 -19.61
C GLU A 86 -7.25 -3.86 -19.33
N LYS A 87 -6.19 -3.11 -19.00
CA LYS A 87 -4.92 -3.69 -18.58
C LYS A 87 -5.08 -4.46 -17.28
N LYS A 88 -4.38 -5.59 -17.17
CA LYS A 88 -4.35 -6.39 -15.95
C LYS A 88 -2.96 -6.37 -15.32
N PHE A 89 -2.92 -6.52 -14.02
CA PHE A 89 -1.69 -6.36 -13.25
C PHE A 89 -1.45 -7.57 -12.36
N GLU A 90 -0.19 -7.91 -12.21
CA GLU A 90 0.27 -8.78 -11.16
C GLU A 90 0.92 -7.90 -10.09
N ILE A 91 0.44 -8.04 -8.85
CA ILE A 91 0.86 -7.21 -7.73
C ILE A 91 1.28 -8.13 -6.60
N ASN A 92 2.54 -8.00 -6.18
CA ASN A 92 3.09 -8.70 -5.03
C ASN A 92 3.37 -7.70 -3.93
N ILE A 93 2.78 -7.90 -2.77
CA ILE A 93 2.91 -6.97 -1.64
C ILE A 93 3.59 -7.69 -0.49
N ILE A 94 4.72 -7.11 -0.05
CA ILE A 94 5.41 -7.59 1.14
C ILE A 94 4.91 -6.75 2.32
N LYS A 95 4.14 -7.39 3.20
CA LYS A 95 3.50 -6.71 4.34
C LYS A 95 4.46 -6.62 5.52
N ASN A 96 4.98 -5.43 5.75
CA ASN A 96 5.82 -5.10 6.90
C ASN A 96 5.09 -4.27 7.95
N ILE A 97 3.90 -3.76 7.60
CA ILE A 97 3.07 -2.96 8.49
C ILE A 97 2.01 -3.88 9.11
N PRO A 98 1.90 -3.93 10.45
CA PRO A 98 0.88 -4.75 11.10
C PRO A 98 -0.52 -4.37 10.68
N GLN A 99 -1.37 -5.37 10.47
CA GLN A 99 -2.77 -5.15 10.16
C GLN A 99 -3.48 -4.59 11.39
N LYS A 100 -4.48 -3.74 11.16
CA LYS A 100 -5.28 -3.12 12.22
C LYS A 100 -4.44 -2.36 13.25
N SER A 101 -3.31 -1.84 12.81
CA SER A 101 -2.38 -1.11 13.68
C SER A 101 -2.72 0.38 13.80
N GLY A 102 -3.67 0.87 13.02
CA GLY A 102 -3.95 2.30 12.93
C GLY A 102 -2.97 3.07 12.05
N MET A 103 -2.03 2.38 11.42
CA MET A 103 -1.03 3.01 10.54
C MET A 103 -1.47 3.06 9.07
N GLY A 104 -2.70 2.67 8.78
CA GLY A 104 -3.28 2.81 7.46
C GLY A 104 -2.65 1.94 6.37
N GLY A 105 -2.03 0.80 6.74
CA GLY A 105 -1.27 -0.02 5.80
C GLY A 105 -2.03 -0.38 4.53
N GLY A 106 -3.24 -0.93 4.67
CA GLY A 106 -4.05 -1.33 3.52
C GLY A 106 -4.47 -0.16 2.64
N SER A 107 -4.93 0.93 3.26
CA SER A 107 -5.33 2.15 2.53
C SER A 107 -4.13 2.80 1.84
N MET A 108 -2.98 2.81 2.49
CA MET A 108 -1.76 3.36 1.90
C MET A 108 -1.24 2.50 0.76
N ASN A 109 -1.40 1.18 0.83
CA ASN A 109 -1.06 0.30 -0.29
C ASN A 109 -1.88 0.65 -1.53
N ALA A 110 -3.19 0.80 -1.37
CA ALA A 110 -4.07 1.16 -2.48
C ALA A 110 -3.72 2.54 -3.03
N ALA A 111 -3.49 3.53 -2.16
CA ALA A 111 -3.10 4.87 -2.57
C ALA A 111 -1.78 4.89 -3.32
N SER A 112 -0.79 4.14 -2.84
CA SER A 112 0.52 4.06 -3.48
C SER A 112 0.44 3.45 -4.88
N ILE A 113 -0.37 2.41 -5.04
CA ILE A 113 -0.61 1.78 -6.34
C ILE A 113 -1.29 2.78 -7.28
N LEU A 114 -2.34 3.43 -6.83
CA LEU A 114 -3.06 4.40 -7.66
C LEU A 114 -2.14 5.54 -8.10
N ASN A 115 -1.36 6.10 -7.18
CA ASN A 115 -0.41 7.16 -7.51
C ASN A 115 0.62 6.71 -8.54
N PHE A 116 1.12 5.49 -8.42
CA PHE A 116 2.05 4.94 -9.40
C PHE A 116 1.40 4.83 -10.78
N LEU A 117 0.18 4.30 -10.84
CA LEU A 117 -0.53 4.13 -12.11
C LEU A 117 -0.82 5.49 -12.78
N ILE A 118 -1.14 6.49 -11.99
CA ILE A 118 -1.35 7.86 -12.50
C ILE A 118 -0.05 8.46 -13.03
N LYS A 119 1.04 8.34 -12.27
CA LYS A 119 2.35 8.86 -12.71
C LYS A 119 2.84 8.22 -14.00
N LYS A 120 2.59 6.94 -14.17
CA LYS A 120 2.96 6.22 -15.40
C LYS A 120 1.95 6.44 -16.53
N LYS A 121 0.92 7.25 -16.32
CA LYS A 121 -0.15 7.52 -17.29
C LYS A 121 -0.89 6.26 -17.73
N ILE A 122 -0.91 5.23 -16.90
CA ILE A 122 -1.66 4.00 -17.14
C ILE A 122 -3.13 4.20 -16.81
N VAL A 123 -3.40 4.95 -15.74
CA VAL A 123 -4.74 5.37 -15.35
C VAL A 123 -4.89 6.86 -15.61
N LYS A 124 -6.02 7.21 -16.18
CA LYS A 124 -6.34 8.60 -16.51
C LYS A 124 -7.44 9.16 -15.63
#